data_9c29fe9752eab674eb09465c1daa726a
#
_entry.id   9c29fe9752eab674eb09465c1daa726a
#
_cell.length_a   1.000
_cell.length_b   1.000
_cell.length_c   1.000
_cell.angle_alpha   90.00
_cell.angle_beta   90.00
_cell.angle_gamma   90.00
#
_symmetry.space_group_name_H-M   'P 1'
#
loop_
_entity.id
_entity.type
_entity.pdbx_description
1 polymer ?
#
loop_
_entity_poly.entity_id
_entity_poly.type
_entity_poly.pdbx_seq_one_letter_code
_entity_poly.pdbx_strand_id
1 'polypeptide(L)'
;MLRKKALKRIYLTTLVLFIMLITFTFDYLQEDSKDTLQEVEFVSNLNTSHIYLLNEDNFLVCVDILLDKSDTVNMAYEIINNLFVSNKKYSNLKGIIPSNTKINSIDFRDNTITIDFSNDLLKVNKDLEEKVVESIVYSLLELDGVENVVIKIDGANLTYLEKSEKNLPILLNESLGINKTYDITSLKDTKKVVLYYVFTSYDKDYYVPVTKYLNSSQDKVKIIIDSLKGNYFSSTTLSSYLNQKTDIKDYYLDEDILTITFNSLNQENLESVTYTLASSIFDSMDVNKVIFEVDSNIVAVKLRN
;
A
#
# COMPACT_ATOMS: atom_id res chain seq x y z
N MET A 1 43.89 29.47 69.30
CA MET A 1 44.34 29.16 67.95
C MET A 1 43.91 27.76 67.47
N LEU A 2 43.69 26.82 68.36
CA LEU A 2 43.25 25.43 68.03
C LEU A 2 41.87 25.32 67.37
N ARG A 3 40.89 26.15 67.75
CA ARG A 3 39.52 26.11 67.14
C ARG A 3 39.48 26.47 65.67
N LYS A 4 40.29 27.40 65.15
CA LYS A 4 40.31 27.75 63.73
C LYS A 4 40.91 26.68 62.87
N LYS A 5 41.87 25.89 63.32
CA LYS A 5 42.46 24.75 62.63
C LYS A 5 41.47 23.55 62.53
N ALA A 6 40.72 23.33 63.63
CA ALA A 6 39.70 22.29 63.68
C ALA A 6 38.53 22.61 62.71
N LEU A 7 38.05 23.87 62.70
CA LEU A 7 37.03 24.31 61.76
C LEU A 7 37.44 24.17 60.28
N LYS A 8 38.70 24.53 59.95
CA LYS A 8 39.23 24.33 58.59
C LYS A 8 39.30 22.86 58.21
N ARG A 9 39.62 21.95 59.13
CA ARG A 9 39.61 20.50 58.82
C ARG A 9 38.21 19.96 58.65
N ILE A 10 37.24 20.41 59.46
CA ILE A 10 35.83 20.03 59.28
C ILE A 10 35.31 20.54 57.96
N TYR A 11 35.61 21.77 57.56
CA TYR A 11 35.21 22.31 56.25
C TYR A 11 35.81 21.53 55.05
N LEU A 12 37.07 21.14 55.18
CA LEU A 12 37.76 20.39 54.16
C LEU A 12 37.18 18.97 54.01
N THR A 13 36.89 18.31 55.16
CA THR A 13 36.28 16.97 55.14
C THR A 13 34.83 16.98 54.60
N THR A 14 34.01 17.99 54.93
CA THR A 14 32.66 18.14 54.41
C THR A 14 32.66 18.47 52.92
N LEU A 15 33.61 19.26 52.43
CA LEU A 15 33.78 19.56 51.02
C LEU A 15 34.16 18.31 50.23
N VAL A 16 35.07 17.48 50.71
CA VAL A 16 35.46 16.22 50.10
C VAL A 16 34.30 15.23 50.08
N LEU A 17 33.53 15.14 51.17
CA LEU A 17 32.33 14.28 51.23
C LEU A 17 31.24 14.75 50.24
N PHE A 18 31.08 16.07 50.09
CA PHE A 18 30.12 16.64 49.16
C PHE A 18 30.52 16.40 47.69
N ILE A 19 31.80 16.50 47.35
CA ILE A 19 32.32 16.15 46.04
C ILE A 19 32.14 14.66 45.76
N MET A 20 32.41 13.78 46.76
CA MET A 20 32.18 12.34 46.63
C MET A 20 30.70 11.99 46.42
N LEU A 21 29.80 12.72 47.06
CA LEU A 21 28.35 12.54 46.89
C LEU A 21 27.88 12.99 45.51
N ILE A 22 28.43 14.06 44.95
CA ILE A 22 28.14 14.53 43.61
C ILE A 22 28.66 13.53 42.56
N THR A 23 29.86 12.99 42.69
CA THR A 23 30.38 11.99 41.79
C THR A 23 29.57 10.71 41.85
N PHE A 24 29.17 10.26 43.05
CA PHE A 24 28.33 9.08 43.21
C PHE A 24 26.92 9.25 42.59
N THR A 25 26.32 10.45 42.73
CA THR A 25 25.03 10.74 42.08
C THR A 25 25.17 10.90 40.57
N PHE A 26 26.30 11.40 40.07
CA PHE A 26 26.56 11.49 38.64
C PHE A 26 26.77 10.10 38.00
N ASP A 27 27.52 9.22 38.67
CA ASP A 27 27.70 7.84 38.20
C ASP A 27 26.38 7.06 38.24
N TYR A 28 25.54 7.25 39.27
CA TYR A 28 24.23 6.64 39.38
C TYR A 28 23.24 7.14 38.28
N LEU A 29 23.29 8.42 37.92
CA LEU A 29 22.48 9.01 36.83
C LEU A 29 23.01 8.64 35.46
N GLN A 30 24.27 8.22 35.30
CA GLN A 30 24.83 7.73 34.06
C GLN A 30 24.63 6.22 33.85
N GLU A 31 24.47 5.45 34.94
CA GLU A 31 24.16 4.02 34.83
C GLU A 31 22.71 3.75 34.43
N ASP A 32 21.75 4.61 34.83
CA ASP A 32 20.35 4.50 34.40
C ASP A 32 20.09 5.03 32.98
N SER A 33 21.07 5.68 32.33
CA SER A 33 20.98 6.08 30.93
C SER A 33 21.70 5.12 29.97
N LYS A 34 22.27 4.06 30.48
CA LYS A 34 22.55 2.84 29.71
C LYS A 34 21.37 1.86 29.83
N ASP A 35 20.16 2.35 29.61
CA ASP A 35 19.23 1.55 28.87
C ASP A 35 19.98 1.19 27.60
N THR A 36 20.48 -0.04 27.57
CA THR A 36 20.74 -0.74 26.36
C THR A 36 19.48 -0.52 25.53
N LEU A 37 19.50 0.48 24.63
CA LEU A 37 18.86 0.29 23.35
C LEU A 37 19.40 -1.09 22.94
N GLN A 38 18.70 -2.18 23.28
CA GLN A 38 18.73 -3.34 22.45
C GLN A 38 18.51 -2.71 21.08
N GLU A 39 19.56 -2.61 20.33
CA GLU A 39 19.48 -2.48 18.90
C GLU A 39 18.55 -3.63 18.55
N VAL A 40 17.24 -3.33 18.50
CA VAL A 40 16.30 -4.20 17.86
C VAL A 40 16.90 -4.24 16.49
N GLU A 41 17.64 -5.31 16.23
CA GLU A 41 18.11 -5.63 14.91
C GLU A 41 16.82 -5.59 14.10
N PHE A 42 16.57 -4.43 13.49
CA PHE A 42 15.50 -4.30 12.52
C PHE A 42 15.82 -5.40 11.55
N VAL A 43 15.01 -6.44 11.58
CA VAL A 43 15.09 -7.52 10.61
C VAL A 43 14.69 -6.87 9.29
N SER A 44 15.63 -6.10 8.72
CA SER A 44 15.55 -5.46 7.42
C SER A 44 15.50 -6.47 6.27
N ASN A 45 15.25 -7.75 6.59
CA ASN A 45 15.20 -8.89 5.68
C ASN A 45 13.82 -9.50 5.53
N LEU A 46 12.77 -8.87 6.04
CA LEU A 46 11.40 -9.29 5.72
C LEU A 46 11.09 -8.79 4.31
N ASN A 47 10.98 -9.71 3.37
CA ASN A 47 10.45 -9.43 2.05
C ASN A 47 8.93 -9.27 2.19
N THR A 48 8.46 -8.03 2.30
CA THR A 48 7.03 -7.73 2.26
C THR A 48 6.59 -7.60 0.82
N SER A 49 5.44 -8.14 0.49
CA SER A 49 4.79 -7.99 -0.81
C SER A 49 3.30 -7.81 -0.60
N HIS A 50 2.57 -7.47 -1.64
CA HIS A 50 1.12 -7.36 -1.61
C HIS A 50 0.48 -8.46 -2.44
N ILE A 51 -0.68 -8.92 -1.99
CA ILE A 51 -1.58 -9.77 -2.76
C ILE A 51 -2.97 -9.16 -2.80
N TYR A 52 -3.74 -9.53 -3.80
CA TYR A 52 -5.06 -8.95 -4.03
C TYR A 52 -6.13 -10.02 -3.83
N LEU A 53 -6.86 -9.94 -2.72
CA LEU A 53 -7.90 -10.89 -2.30
C LEU A 53 -9.29 -10.28 -2.42
N LEU A 54 -10.32 -11.11 -2.61
CA LEU A 54 -11.71 -10.66 -2.70
C LEU A 54 -12.29 -10.36 -1.32
N ASN A 55 -12.97 -9.22 -1.20
CA ASN A 55 -13.91 -8.95 -0.11
C ASN A 55 -15.32 -9.48 -0.43
N GLU A 56 -16.28 -9.21 0.46
CA GLU A 56 -17.68 -9.64 0.31
C GLU A 56 -18.42 -8.98 -0.87
N ASP A 57 -18.02 -7.78 -1.28
CA ASP A 57 -18.56 -7.04 -2.44
C ASP A 57 -17.84 -7.38 -3.76
N ASN A 58 -16.98 -8.39 -3.78
CA ASN A 58 -16.13 -8.78 -4.91
C ASN A 58 -15.13 -7.71 -5.38
N PHE A 59 -14.69 -6.82 -4.51
CA PHE A 59 -13.52 -6.00 -4.76
C PHE A 59 -12.24 -6.74 -4.40
N LEU A 60 -11.21 -6.55 -5.20
CA LEU A 60 -9.85 -6.98 -4.91
C LEU A 60 -9.21 -5.97 -3.96
N VAL A 61 -8.86 -6.45 -2.79
CA VAL A 61 -8.31 -5.70 -1.65
C VAL A 61 -6.84 -6.01 -1.55
N CYS A 62 -6.01 -4.99 -1.43
CA CYS A 62 -4.57 -5.11 -1.22
C CYS A 62 -4.29 -5.61 0.20
N VAL A 63 -3.50 -6.67 0.34
CA VAL A 63 -3.15 -7.30 1.61
C VAL A 63 -1.66 -7.56 1.68
N ASP A 64 -1.03 -7.05 2.74
CA ASP A 64 0.39 -7.29 3.00
C ASP A 64 0.63 -8.76 3.35
N ILE A 65 1.65 -9.34 2.75
CA ILE A 65 2.17 -10.67 3.09
C ILE A 65 3.67 -10.61 3.32
N LEU A 66 4.16 -11.56 4.08
CA LEU A 66 5.59 -11.82 4.23
C LEU A 66 5.94 -12.97 3.30
N LEU A 67 6.95 -12.77 2.46
CA LEU A 67 7.49 -13.79 1.57
C LEU A 67 8.82 -14.29 2.11
N ASP A 68 9.08 -15.57 1.95
CA ASP A 68 10.41 -16.13 2.18
C ASP A 68 11.38 -15.53 1.14
N LYS A 69 12.55 -15.09 1.61
CA LYS A 69 13.59 -14.55 0.72
C LYS A 69 14.12 -15.64 -0.18
N SER A 70 13.73 -15.62 -1.43
CA SER A 70 14.09 -16.62 -2.45
C SER A 70 14.20 -15.95 -3.83
N ASP A 71 14.40 -16.74 -4.88
CA ASP A 71 14.34 -16.24 -6.25
C ASP A 71 12.90 -15.84 -6.64
N THR A 72 12.78 -15.01 -7.68
CA THR A 72 11.50 -14.47 -8.16
C THR A 72 10.47 -15.57 -8.50
N VAL A 73 10.90 -16.71 -9.02
CA VAL A 73 10.00 -17.82 -9.36
C VAL A 73 9.40 -18.45 -8.10
N ASN A 74 10.20 -18.68 -7.06
CA ASN A 74 9.73 -19.23 -5.79
C ASN A 74 8.80 -18.23 -5.07
N MET A 75 9.14 -16.92 -5.08
CA MET A 75 8.28 -15.89 -4.52
C MET A 75 6.94 -15.80 -5.28
N ALA A 76 6.98 -15.90 -6.63
CA ALA A 76 5.75 -15.97 -7.44
C ALA A 76 4.89 -17.19 -7.08
N TYR A 77 5.52 -18.34 -6.86
CA TYR A 77 4.82 -19.54 -6.41
C TYR A 77 4.12 -19.34 -5.07
N GLU A 78 4.79 -18.68 -4.11
CA GLU A 78 4.24 -18.37 -2.79
C GLU A 78 3.08 -17.38 -2.90
N ILE A 79 3.20 -16.32 -3.70
CA ILE A 79 2.12 -15.37 -3.99
C ILE A 79 0.89 -16.11 -4.52
N ILE A 80 1.05 -16.90 -5.59
CA ILE A 80 -0.05 -17.62 -6.22
C ILE A 80 -0.72 -18.59 -5.24
N ASN A 81 0.04 -19.27 -4.39
CA ASN A 81 -0.53 -20.15 -3.36
C ASN A 81 -1.42 -19.41 -2.35
N ASN A 82 -1.12 -18.14 -2.06
CA ASN A 82 -1.98 -17.32 -1.21
C ASN A 82 -3.28 -16.87 -1.89
N LEU A 83 -3.37 -16.93 -3.23
CA LEU A 83 -4.57 -16.57 -3.99
C LEU A 83 -5.59 -17.71 -4.15
N PHE A 84 -5.29 -18.95 -3.71
CA PHE A 84 -6.25 -20.04 -3.78
C PHE A 84 -7.43 -19.86 -2.81
N VAL A 85 -8.64 -20.21 -3.24
CA VAL A 85 -9.87 -20.19 -2.42
C VAL A 85 -9.72 -21.04 -1.15
N SER A 86 -8.91 -22.09 -1.19
CA SER A 86 -8.64 -22.96 -0.05
C SER A 86 -7.80 -22.30 1.06
N ASN A 87 -7.11 -21.21 0.76
CA ASN A 87 -6.34 -20.47 1.74
C ASN A 87 -7.26 -19.61 2.62
N LYS A 88 -7.43 -19.99 3.89
CA LYS A 88 -8.31 -19.33 4.87
C LYS A 88 -7.55 -18.46 5.87
N LYS A 89 -6.40 -17.94 5.48
CA LYS A 89 -5.55 -17.12 6.36
C LYS A 89 -6.26 -15.82 6.81
N TYR A 90 -7.17 -15.31 5.99
CA TYR A 90 -7.90 -14.06 6.24
C TYR A 90 -9.39 -14.33 6.38
N SER A 91 -10.01 -13.93 7.50
CA SER A 91 -11.39 -14.30 7.83
C SER A 91 -12.44 -13.63 6.93
N ASN A 92 -12.20 -12.40 6.46
CA ASN A 92 -13.16 -11.61 5.65
C ASN A 92 -12.70 -11.39 4.22
N LEU A 93 -11.54 -11.94 3.87
CA LEU A 93 -10.99 -11.89 2.54
C LEU A 93 -10.73 -13.30 2.06
N LYS A 94 -10.99 -13.57 0.81
CA LYS A 94 -10.83 -14.92 0.23
C LYS A 94 -9.99 -14.87 -1.04
N GLY A 95 -9.22 -15.91 -1.23
CA GLY A 95 -8.57 -16.16 -2.52
C GLY A 95 -9.61 -16.33 -3.62
N ILE A 96 -9.16 -16.23 -4.86
CA ILE A 96 -10.01 -16.28 -6.05
C ILE A 96 -9.70 -17.46 -6.97
N ILE A 97 -8.49 -18.02 -6.89
CA ILE A 97 -8.09 -19.17 -7.71
C ILE A 97 -8.82 -20.42 -7.22
N PRO A 98 -9.57 -21.12 -8.08
CA PRO A 98 -10.27 -22.35 -7.72
C PRO A 98 -9.33 -23.42 -7.15
N SER A 99 -9.75 -24.11 -6.10
CA SER A 99 -8.90 -25.09 -5.36
C SER A 99 -8.38 -26.25 -6.22
N ASN A 100 -9.06 -26.57 -7.33
CA ASN A 100 -8.66 -27.65 -8.25
C ASN A 100 -7.67 -27.19 -9.32
N THR A 101 -7.39 -25.89 -9.41
CA THR A 101 -6.42 -25.34 -10.38
C THR A 101 -5.02 -25.86 -10.06
N LYS A 102 -4.30 -26.31 -11.08
CA LYS A 102 -2.91 -26.69 -10.97
C LYS A 102 -2.02 -25.65 -11.60
N ILE A 103 -0.87 -25.39 -11.01
CA ILE A 103 0.20 -24.62 -11.60
C ILE A 103 1.06 -25.62 -12.38
N ASN A 104 1.07 -25.50 -13.72
CA ASN A 104 1.86 -26.38 -14.58
C ASN A 104 3.32 -25.93 -14.63
N SER A 105 3.57 -24.61 -14.70
CA SER A 105 4.90 -24.02 -14.67
C SER A 105 4.87 -22.53 -14.31
N ILE A 106 5.98 -22.03 -13.76
CA ILE A 106 6.29 -20.61 -13.63
C ILE A 106 7.71 -20.39 -14.15
N ASP A 107 7.90 -19.37 -14.96
CA ASP A 107 9.19 -18.95 -15.49
C ASP A 107 9.32 -17.41 -15.40
N PHE A 108 10.54 -16.92 -15.18
CA PHE A 108 10.83 -15.48 -15.12
C PHE A 108 11.98 -15.15 -16.04
N ARG A 109 11.73 -14.33 -17.07
CA ARG A 109 12.73 -13.85 -18.04
C ARG A 109 12.36 -12.46 -18.54
N ASP A 110 13.36 -11.64 -18.77
CA ASP A 110 13.20 -10.30 -19.36
C ASP A 110 12.07 -9.50 -18.67
N ASN A 111 12.12 -9.41 -17.34
CA ASN A 111 11.15 -8.73 -16.48
C ASN A 111 9.70 -9.24 -16.66
N THR A 112 9.53 -10.45 -17.19
CA THR A 112 8.22 -11.04 -17.47
C THR A 112 8.08 -12.38 -16.74
N ILE A 113 7.04 -12.50 -15.90
CA ILE A 113 6.63 -13.79 -15.34
C ILE A 113 5.66 -14.45 -16.34
N THR A 114 5.99 -15.66 -16.76
CA THR A 114 5.08 -16.54 -17.50
C THR A 114 4.58 -17.62 -16.56
N ILE A 115 3.27 -17.70 -16.37
CA ILE A 115 2.64 -18.72 -15.53
C ILE A 115 1.62 -19.52 -16.34
N ASP A 116 1.73 -20.85 -16.25
CA ASP A 116 0.82 -21.79 -16.92
C ASP A 116 -0.04 -22.52 -15.89
N PHE A 117 -1.35 -22.41 -16.06
CA PHE A 117 -2.34 -23.06 -15.21
C PHE A 117 -3.11 -24.14 -15.96
N SER A 118 -3.67 -25.08 -15.22
CA SER A 118 -4.71 -25.96 -15.78
C SER A 118 -5.98 -25.19 -16.10
N ASN A 119 -6.79 -25.71 -17.02
CA ASN A 119 -8.07 -25.12 -17.41
C ASN A 119 -9.07 -24.94 -16.25
N ASP A 120 -8.79 -25.53 -15.08
CA ASP A 120 -9.61 -25.31 -13.89
C ASP A 120 -9.59 -23.84 -13.39
N LEU A 121 -8.56 -23.05 -13.74
CA LEU A 121 -8.51 -21.61 -13.45
C LEU A 121 -9.76 -20.87 -13.94
N LEU A 122 -10.28 -21.23 -15.10
CA LEU A 122 -11.42 -20.55 -15.74
C LEU A 122 -12.77 -21.07 -15.24
N LYS A 123 -12.80 -22.03 -14.30
CA LYS A 123 -14.04 -22.55 -13.69
C LYS A 123 -14.58 -21.65 -12.57
N VAL A 124 -14.61 -20.35 -12.83
CA VAL A 124 -15.21 -19.33 -11.97
C VAL A 124 -16.49 -18.77 -12.58
N ASN A 125 -17.29 -18.05 -11.80
CA ASN A 125 -18.46 -17.36 -12.33
C ASN A 125 -18.04 -16.22 -13.28
N LYS A 126 -18.94 -15.83 -14.20
CA LYS A 126 -18.72 -14.74 -15.17
C LYS A 126 -18.16 -13.48 -14.53
N ASP A 127 -18.74 -13.06 -13.41
CA ASP A 127 -18.38 -11.82 -12.71
C ASP A 127 -16.98 -11.87 -12.05
N LEU A 128 -16.43 -13.07 -11.87
CA LEU A 128 -15.12 -13.29 -11.29
C LEU A 128 -14.03 -13.60 -12.31
N GLU A 129 -14.39 -13.84 -13.58
CA GLU A 129 -13.43 -14.28 -14.60
C GLU A 129 -12.31 -13.24 -14.83
N GLU A 130 -12.69 -11.97 -14.93
CA GLU A 130 -11.73 -10.88 -15.06
C GLU A 130 -10.98 -10.63 -13.74
N LYS A 131 -11.66 -10.78 -12.59
CA LYS A 131 -11.07 -10.61 -11.27
C LYS A 131 -9.96 -11.62 -10.96
N VAL A 132 -10.08 -12.87 -11.47
CA VAL A 132 -9.00 -13.87 -11.35
C VAL A 132 -7.74 -13.36 -12.03
N VAL A 133 -7.87 -12.86 -13.26
CA VAL A 133 -6.73 -12.32 -14.01
C VAL A 133 -6.15 -11.08 -13.31
N GLU A 134 -7.00 -10.14 -12.90
CA GLU A 134 -6.57 -8.95 -12.16
C GLU A 134 -5.80 -9.32 -10.87
N SER A 135 -6.34 -10.24 -10.06
CA SER A 135 -5.71 -10.68 -8.82
C SER A 135 -4.32 -11.29 -9.06
N ILE A 136 -4.20 -12.19 -10.02
CA ILE A 136 -2.93 -12.83 -10.39
C ILE A 136 -1.92 -11.79 -10.86
N VAL A 137 -2.32 -10.95 -11.82
CA VAL A 137 -1.43 -9.97 -12.45
C VAL A 137 -0.92 -8.96 -11.44
N TYR A 138 -1.83 -8.31 -10.70
CA TYR A 138 -1.45 -7.28 -9.74
C TYR A 138 -0.63 -7.83 -8.58
N SER A 139 -0.90 -9.05 -8.11
CA SER A 139 -0.09 -9.67 -7.07
C SER A 139 1.32 -10.06 -7.55
N LEU A 140 1.50 -10.43 -8.81
CA LEU A 140 2.82 -10.76 -9.35
C LEU A 140 3.63 -9.52 -9.74
N LEU A 141 2.98 -8.42 -10.14
CA LEU A 141 3.64 -7.14 -10.41
C LEU A 141 4.25 -6.48 -9.16
N GLU A 142 3.86 -6.91 -7.95
CA GLU A 142 4.46 -6.46 -6.69
C GLU A 142 5.86 -7.02 -6.44
N LEU A 143 6.31 -7.98 -7.25
CA LEU A 143 7.66 -8.53 -7.15
C LEU A 143 8.67 -7.63 -7.85
N ASP A 144 9.78 -7.37 -7.18
CA ASP A 144 10.86 -6.55 -7.71
C ASP A 144 11.34 -7.04 -9.09
N GLY A 145 11.40 -6.12 -10.04
CA GLY A 145 11.87 -6.38 -11.41
C GLY A 145 10.84 -7.05 -12.32
N VAL A 146 9.59 -7.27 -11.86
CA VAL A 146 8.50 -7.79 -12.69
C VAL A 146 7.72 -6.63 -13.30
N GLU A 147 7.74 -6.53 -14.62
CA GLU A 147 7.03 -5.50 -15.38
C GLU A 147 5.81 -6.06 -16.12
N ASN A 148 5.84 -7.34 -16.46
CA ASN A 148 4.79 -7.99 -17.23
C ASN A 148 4.49 -9.39 -16.72
N VAL A 149 3.25 -9.83 -16.96
CA VAL A 149 2.77 -11.19 -16.68
C VAL A 149 2.16 -11.78 -17.95
N VAL A 150 2.50 -13.02 -18.23
CA VAL A 150 1.86 -13.83 -19.28
C VAL A 150 1.14 -14.99 -18.60
N ILE A 151 -0.16 -15.08 -18.78
CA ILE A 151 -0.96 -16.21 -18.29
C ILE A 151 -1.19 -17.19 -19.43
N LYS A 152 -0.92 -18.47 -19.16
CA LYS A 152 -1.25 -19.57 -20.06
C LYS A 152 -2.25 -20.51 -19.42
N ILE A 153 -3.02 -21.19 -20.26
CA ILE A 153 -3.92 -22.28 -19.87
C ILE A 153 -3.55 -23.50 -20.69
N ASP A 154 -3.06 -24.54 -20.00
CA ASP A 154 -2.61 -25.79 -20.64
C ASP A 154 -1.65 -25.54 -21.83
N GLY A 155 -0.69 -24.60 -21.62
CA GLY A 155 0.33 -24.21 -22.57
C GLY A 155 -0.06 -23.12 -23.59
N ALA A 156 -1.34 -22.78 -23.74
CA ALA A 156 -1.82 -21.74 -24.67
C ALA A 156 -1.95 -20.38 -23.95
N ASN A 157 -1.52 -19.28 -24.60
CA ASN A 157 -1.69 -17.93 -24.04
C ASN A 157 -3.18 -17.62 -23.83
N LEU A 158 -3.51 -17.09 -22.64
CA LEU A 158 -4.86 -16.62 -22.32
C LEU A 158 -5.08 -15.23 -22.94
N THR A 159 -5.74 -15.18 -24.09
CA THR A 159 -6.00 -13.93 -24.83
C THR A 159 -7.48 -13.58 -24.91
N TYR A 160 -8.35 -14.43 -24.38
CA TYR A 160 -9.79 -14.23 -24.40
C TYR A 160 -10.46 -14.88 -23.18
N LEU A 161 -11.39 -14.18 -22.56
CA LEU A 161 -12.21 -14.63 -21.46
C LEU A 161 -13.61 -14.97 -22.00
N GLU A 162 -13.95 -16.26 -22.01
CA GLU A 162 -15.15 -16.75 -22.72
C GLU A 162 -16.46 -16.30 -22.08
N LYS A 163 -16.53 -16.26 -20.74
CA LYS A 163 -17.78 -15.94 -20.03
C LYS A 163 -18.07 -14.44 -20.01
N SER A 164 -17.03 -13.63 -19.87
CA SER A 164 -17.12 -12.16 -19.87
C SER A 164 -17.02 -11.56 -21.28
N GLU A 165 -16.66 -12.38 -22.28
CA GLU A 165 -16.49 -11.97 -23.69
C GLU A 165 -15.45 -10.86 -23.86
N LYS A 166 -14.32 -10.94 -23.12
CA LYS A 166 -13.29 -9.91 -23.11
C LYS A 166 -11.99 -10.40 -23.72
N ASN A 167 -11.40 -9.58 -24.59
CA ASN A 167 -10.06 -9.81 -25.09
C ASN A 167 -9.02 -9.36 -24.08
N LEU A 168 -7.93 -10.10 -23.98
CA LEU A 168 -6.77 -9.79 -23.16
C LEU A 168 -5.52 -9.63 -24.04
N PRO A 169 -4.64 -8.66 -23.75
CA PRO A 169 -3.31 -8.65 -24.36
C PRO A 169 -2.49 -9.84 -23.85
N ILE A 170 -1.49 -10.28 -24.61
CA ILE A 170 -0.60 -11.37 -24.20
C ILE A 170 0.25 -10.92 -23.01
N LEU A 171 0.80 -9.69 -23.07
CA LEU A 171 1.55 -9.08 -21.96
C LEU A 171 0.57 -8.29 -21.10
N LEU A 172 0.41 -8.73 -19.87
CA LEU A 172 -0.45 -8.11 -18.86
C LEU A 172 0.42 -7.31 -17.90
N ASN A 173 0.05 -6.09 -17.67
CA ASN A 173 0.73 -5.17 -16.74
C ASN A 173 -0.29 -4.21 -16.10
N GLU A 174 0.16 -3.16 -15.44
CA GLU A 174 -0.70 -2.16 -14.79
C GLU A 174 -1.73 -1.50 -15.72
N SER A 175 -1.51 -1.55 -17.05
CA SER A 175 -2.47 -1.03 -18.02
C SER A 175 -3.78 -1.83 -18.05
N LEU A 176 -3.75 -3.08 -17.57
CA LEU A 176 -4.95 -3.94 -17.42
C LEU A 176 -6.04 -3.23 -16.60
N GLY A 177 -5.64 -2.50 -15.55
CA GLY A 177 -6.56 -1.94 -14.55
C GLY A 177 -7.08 -2.99 -13.57
N ILE A 178 -7.43 -2.55 -12.37
CA ILE A 178 -7.96 -3.38 -11.29
C ILE A 178 -9.27 -2.79 -10.77
N ASN A 179 -10.24 -3.64 -10.38
CA ASN A 179 -11.55 -3.19 -9.89
C ASN A 179 -12.21 -2.15 -10.82
N LYS A 180 -12.18 -2.39 -12.12
CA LYS A 180 -12.53 -1.41 -13.15
C LYS A 180 -13.97 -0.90 -13.05
N THR A 181 -14.12 0.41 -13.18
CA THR A 181 -15.42 1.09 -13.30
C THR A 181 -15.42 1.99 -14.52
N TYR A 182 -16.57 2.08 -15.17
CA TYR A 182 -16.72 2.81 -16.41
C TYR A 182 -17.84 3.87 -16.29
N ASP A 183 -17.44 5.13 -16.41
CA ASP A 183 -18.32 6.30 -16.44
C ASP A 183 -18.04 7.06 -17.74
N ILE A 184 -18.13 6.31 -18.86
CA ILE A 184 -17.83 6.79 -20.20
C ILE A 184 -19.08 6.74 -21.07
N THR A 185 -19.35 7.86 -21.74
CA THR A 185 -20.44 8.02 -22.72
C THR A 185 -19.91 8.18 -24.14
N SER A 186 -18.60 8.38 -24.30
CA SER A 186 -17.91 8.61 -25.56
C SER A 186 -16.49 8.05 -25.50
N LEU A 187 -15.94 7.60 -26.63
CA LEU A 187 -14.54 7.21 -26.74
C LEU A 187 -13.59 8.42 -26.83
N LYS A 188 -14.12 9.64 -26.96
CA LYS A 188 -13.33 10.87 -26.97
C LYS A 188 -13.12 11.35 -25.55
N ASP A 189 -11.96 11.93 -25.30
CA ASP A 189 -11.58 12.53 -24.01
C ASP A 189 -11.75 11.59 -22.80
N THR A 190 -11.54 10.29 -23.05
CA THR A 190 -11.54 9.30 -21.98
C THR A 190 -10.26 9.41 -21.17
N LYS A 191 -10.39 9.56 -19.87
CA LYS A 191 -9.29 9.54 -18.90
C LYS A 191 -9.34 8.29 -18.05
N LYS A 192 -8.15 7.78 -17.70
CA LYS A 192 -7.95 6.72 -16.72
C LYS A 192 -7.35 7.34 -15.46
N VAL A 193 -7.94 7.06 -14.31
CA VAL A 193 -7.38 7.33 -12.99
C VAL A 193 -7.50 6.08 -12.11
N VAL A 194 -6.56 5.91 -11.21
CA VAL A 194 -6.64 4.91 -10.15
C VAL A 194 -7.01 5.62 -8.85
N LEU A 195 -7.99 5.10 -8.15
CA LEU A 195 -8.52 5.68 -6.91
C LEU A 195 -8.35 4.67 -5.78
N TYR A 196 -7.77 5.09 -4.67
CA TYR A 196 -7.62 4.23 -3.51
C TYR A 196 -8.73 4.51 -2.50
N TYR A 197 -9.56 3.51 -2.27
CA TYR A 197 -10.58 3.49 -1.22
C TYR A 197 -10.09 2.68 -0.02
N VAL A 198 -10.85 2.71 1.06
CA VAL A 198 -10.58 1.95 2.28
C VAL A 198 -11.69 0.94 2.49
N PHE A 199 -11.30 -0.29 2.78
CA PHE A 199 -12.15 -1.37 3.27
C PHE A 199 -11.72 -1.67 4.70
N THR A 200 -12.61 -1.44 5.67
CA THR A 200 -12.35 -1.70 7.08
C THR A 200 -12.93 -3.04 7.49
N SER A 201 -12.11 -3.91 8.07
CA SER A 201 -12.52 -5.21 8.57
C SER A 201 -11.80 -5.54 9.88
N TYR A 202 -12.57 -5.86 10.94
CA TYR A 202 -12.06 -6.15 12.28
C TYR A 202 -11.08 -5.09 12.79
N ASP A 203 -11.46 -3.82 12.70
CA ASP A 203 -10.67 -2.65 13.11
C ASP A 203 -9.31 -2.50 12.36
N LYS A 204 -9.15 -3.19 11.24
CA LYS A 204 -8.01 -3.01 10.33
C LYS A 204 -8.49 -2.41 9.01
N ASP A 205 -7.80 -1.36 8.58
CA ASP A 205 -8.00 -0.75 7.27
C ASP A 205 -7.15 -1.47 6.21
N TYR A 206 -7.78 -1.70 5.06
CA TYR A 206 -7.15 -2.22 3.87
C TYR A 206 -7.40 -1.25 2.72
N TYR A 207 -6.42 -1.10 1.84
CA TYR A 207 -6.55 -0.21 0.70
C TYR A 207 -7.02 -0.97 -0.54
N VAL A 208 -7.94 -0.34 -1.27
CA VAL A 208 -8.61 -0.94 -2.43
C VAL A 208 -8.41 -0.04 -3.64
N PRO A 209 -7.53 -0.41 -4.58
CA PRO A 209 -7.36 0.31 -5.82
C PRO A 209 -8.55 0.07 -6.74
N VAL A 210 -9.07 1.13 -7.34
CA VAL A 210 -10.17 1.11 -8.31
C VAL A 210 -9.76 1.91 -9.53
N THR A 211 -9.64 1.25 -10.67
CA THR A 211 -9.39 1.92 -11.94
C THR A 211 -10.69 2.48 -12.50
N LYS A 212 -10.79 3.80 -12.60
CA LYS A 212 -11.94 4.51 -13.15
C LYS A 212 -11.63 5.07 -14.53
N TYR A 213 -12.50 4.74 -15.49
CA TYR A 213 -12.50 5.33 -16.82
C TYR A 213 -13.68 6.29 -16.92
N LEU A 214 -13.43 7.55 -17.31
CA LEU A 214 -14.45 8.57 -17.39
C LEU A 214 -14.16 9.60 -18.51
N ASN A 215 -15.21 10.28 -18.98
CA ASN A 215 -15.06 11.45 -19.85
C ASN A 215 -14.97 12.70 -18.97
N SER A 216 -13.89 13.46 -19.08
CA SER A 216 -13.75 14.72 -18.33
C SER A 216 -12.75 15.65 -19.00
N SER A 217 -13.05 16.95 -18.99
CA SER A 217 -12.12 18.02 -19.36
C SER A 217 -11.22 18.44 -18.19
N GLN A 218 -11.56 18.08 -16.95
CA GLN A 218 -10.77 18.41 -15.77
C GLN A 218 -9.41 17.71 -15.80
N ASP A 219 -8.41 18.26 -15.10
CA ASP A 219 -7.15 17.57 -14.87
C ASP A 219 -7.30 16.38 -13.91
N LYS A 220 -6.30 15.50 -13.89
CA LYS A 220 -6.37 14.26 -13.11
C LYS A 220 -6.43 14.48 -11.61
N VAL A 221 -5.73 15.49 -11.07
CA VAL A 221 -5.74 15.80 -9.62
C VAL A 221 -7.16 16.11 -9.18
N LYS A 222 -7.82 17.01 -9.93
CA LYS A 222 -9.21 17.37 -9.63
C LYS A 222 -10.16 16.18 -9.75
N ILE A 223 -10.00 15.34 -10.79
CA ILE A 223 -10.81 14.12 -10.96
C ILE A 223 -10.65 13.19 -9.75
N ILE A 224 -9.41 12.95 -9.29
CA ILE A 224 -9.10 12.08 -8.16
C ILE A 224 -9.81 12.59 -6.90
N ILE A 225 -9.64 13.87 -6.61
CA ILE A 225 -10.21 14.47 -5.40
C ILE A 225 -11.73 14.47 -5.43
N ASP A 226 -12.34 14.91 -6.53
CA ASP A 226 -13.80 14.93 -6.67
C ASP A 226 -14.39 13.50 -6.59
N SER A 227 -13.67 12.49 -7.12
CA SER A 227 -14.10 11.10 -7.04
C SER A 227 -14.01 10.53 -5.62
N LEU A 228 -12.95 10.86 -4.88
CA LEU A 228 -12.79 10.40 -3.50
C LEU A 228 -13.72 11.15 -2.52
N LYS A 229 -14.12 12.39 -2.83
CA LYS A 229 -15.14 13.12 -2.08
C LYS A 229 -16.56 12.57 -2.31
N GLY A 230 -16.79 11.94 -3.45
CA GLY A 230 -18.10 11.43 -3.84
C GLY A 230 -18.45 10.13 -3.10
N ASN A 231 -19.76 9.91 -2.91
CA ASN A 231 -20.30 8.66 -2.36
C ASN A 231 -20.49 7.61 -3.45
N TYR A 232 -19.50 7.41 -4.32
CA TYR A 232 -19.65 6.53 -5.49
C TYR A 232 -19.93 5.08 -5.09
N PHE A 233 -19.39 4.64 -3.95
CA PHE A 233 -19.56 3.29 -3.41
C PHE A 233 -20.43 3.24 -2.15
N SER A 234 -21.42 4.15 -2.01
CA SER A 234 -22.27 4.22 -0.82
C SER A 234 -23.09 2.95 -0.52
N SER A 235 -23.23 2.06 -1.52
CA SER A 235 -23.90 0.77 -1.37
C SER A 235 -22.94 -0.40 -1.13
N THR A 236 -21.65 -0.13 -0.96
CA THR A 236 -20.60 -1.13 -0.74
C THR A 236 -19.92 -0.92 0.61
N THR A 237 -19.02 -1.83 0.95
CA THR A 237 -18.14 -1.72 2.13
C THR A 237 -16.95 -0.79 1.94
N LEU A 238 -16.80 -0.17 0.76
CA LEU A 238 -15.72 0.77 0.48
C LEU A 238 -16.06 2.17 1.01
N SER A 239 -15.07 2.82 1.60
CA SER A 239 -15.18 4.18 2.10
C SER A 239 -14.02 5.05 1.65
N SER A 240 -14.21 6.36 1.71
CA SER A 240 -13.15 7.34 1.59
C SER A 240 -13.22 8.28 2.78
N TYR A 241 -12.09 8.51 3.43
CA TYR A 241 -12.00 9.47 4.53
C TYR A 241 -11.99 10.93 4.04
N LEU A 242 -11.92 11.15 2.71
CA LEU A 242 -12.02 12.47 2.12
C LEU A 242 -13.49 12.91 2.09
N ASN A 243 -13.95 13.60 3.12
CA ASN A 243 -15.34 14.01 3.23
C ASN A 243 -15.67 15.18 2.29
N GLN A 244 -16.98 15.42 2.04
CA GLN A 244 -17.46 16.49 1.16
C GLN A 244 -17.10 17.90 1.64
N LYS A 245 -16.76 18.08 2.93
CA LYS A 245 -16.36 19.37 3.51
C LYS A 245 -14.87 19.66 3.32
N THR A 246 -14.08 18.66 2.93
CA THR A 246 -12.66 18.87 2.65
C THR A 246 -12.51 19.64 1.35
N ASP A 247 -12.17 20.92 1.45
CA ASP A 247 -11.95 21.77 0.30
C ASP A 247 -10.48 21.92 0.01
N ILE A 248 -10.12 21.67 -1.25
CA ILE A 248 -8.82 22.04 -1.75
C ILE A 248 -8.84 23.52 -2.00
N LYS A 249 -7.86 24.19 -1.40
CA LYS A 249 -7.62 25.61 -1.64
C LYS A 249 -6.90 25.82 -2.96
N ASP A 250 -5.87 25.00 -3.18
CA ASP A 250 -5.01 25.05 -4.38
C ASP A 250 -4.20 23.76 -4.52
N TYR A 251 -3.65 23.51 -5.70
CA TYR A 251 -2.64 22.50 -5.95
C TYR A 251 -1.73 22.97 -7.08
N TYR A 252 -0.47 22.58 -6.97
CA TYR A 252 0.48 22.96 -7.98
C TYR A 252 1.54 21.86 -8.17
N LEU A 253 1.86 21.60 -9.44
CA LEU A 253 2.85 20.60 -9.86
C LEU A 253 4.13 21.33 -10.28
N ASP A 254 5.25 20.98 -9.65
CA ASP A 254 6.57 21.45 -9.99
C ASP A 254 7.44 20.24 -10.32
N GLU A 255 7.78 20.07 -11.59
CA GLU A 255 8.41 18.86 -12.10
C GLU A 255 7.63 17.60 -11.73
N ASP A 256 8.13 16.80 -10.78
CA ASP A 256 7.53 15.56 -10.27
C ASP A 256 7.01 15.66 -8.83
N ILE A 257 6.91 16.89 -8.30
CA ILE A 257 6.42 17.18 -6.95
C ILE A 257 5.06 17.87 -7.04
N LEU A 258 4.04 17.22 -6.53
CA LEU A 258 2.71 17.79 -6.41
C LEU A 258 2.46 18.30 -4.99
N THR A 259 2.18 19.59 -4.85
CA THR A 259 1.73 20.20 -3.58
C THR A 259 0.23 20.39 -3.61
N ILE A 260 -0.48 19.93 -2.59
CA ILE A 260 -1.92 20.08 -2.42
C ILE A 260 -2.18 20.82 -1.11
N THR A 261 -2.81 21.98 -1.20
CA THR A 261 -3.19 22.81 -0.06
C THR A 261 -4.67 22.66 0.24
N PHE A 262 -5.00 22.30 1.47
CA PHE A 262 -6.37 22.16 1.96
C PHE A 262 -6.76 23.32 2.88
N ASN A 263 -8.05 23.65 2.92
CA ASN A 263 -8.58 24.56 3.93
C ASN A 263 -8.60 23.93 5.32
N SER A 264 -8.88 22.62 5.38
CA SER A 264 -8.80 21.83 6.61
C SER A 264 -8.69 20.33 6.28
N LEU A 265 -7.94 19.59 7.10
CA LEU A 265 -7.90 18.12 7.10
C LEU A 265 -8.25 17.62 8.50
N ASN A 266 -9.05 16.56 8.58
CA ASN A 266 -9.32 15.91 9.86
C ASN A 266 -8.07 15.15 10.32
N GLN A 267 -7.55 15.52 11.48
CA GLN A 267 -6.33 14.92 12.03
C GLN A 267 -6.51 13.45 12.40
N GLU A 268 -7.69 13.01 12.79
CA GLU A 268 -7.96 11.62 13.15
C GLU A 268 -7.75 10.64 11.99
N ASN A 269 -8.01 11.10 10.75
CA ASN A 269 -7.90 10.30 9.54
C ASN A 269 -6.79 10.79 8.60
N LEU A 270 -5.88 11.63 9.09
CA LEU A 270 -4.85 12.27 8.27
C LEU A 270 -4.00 11.26 7.49
N GLU A 271 -3.57 10.19 8.16
CA GLU A 271 -2.74 9.15 7.54
C GLU A 271 -3.48 8.46 6.39
N SER A 272 -4.72 7.98 6.63
CA SER A 272 -5.51 7.29 5.61
C SER A 272 -5.90 8.22 4.45
N VAL A 273 -6.24 9.49 4.73
CA VAL A 273 -6.54 10.50 3.68
C VAL A 273 -5.31 10.77 2.82
N THR A 274 -4.16 11.05 3.44
CA THR A 274 -2.94 11.37 2.70
C THR A 274 -2.40 10.17 1.94
N TYR A 275 -2.52 8.95 2.49
CA TYR A 275 -2.13 7.72 1.82
C TYR A 275 -3.01 7.47 0.57
N THR A 276 -4.34 7.48 0.71
CA THR A 276 -5.26 7.21 -0.40
C THR A 276 -5.13 8.25 -1.52
N LEU A 277 -4.95 9.52 -1.18
CA LEU A 277 -4.70 10.58 -2.17
C LEU A 277 -3.35 10.40 -2.87
N ALA A 278 -2.27 10.19 -2.11
CA ALA A 278 -0.94 10.02 -2.68
C ALA A 278 -0.87 8.81 -3.60
N SER A 279 -1.35 7.65 -3.15
CA SER A 279 -1.38 6.43 -3.97
C SER A 279 -2.23 6.62 -5.23
N SER A 280 -3.38 7.29 -5.12
CA SER A 280 -4.21 7.60 -6.31
C SER A 280 -3.49 8.51 -7.31
N ILE A 281 -2.69 9.46 -6.83
CA ILE A 281 -1.89 10.36 -7.66
C ILE A 281 -0.73 9.60 -8.31
N PHE A 282 0.02 8.83 -7.53
CA PHE A 282 1.17 8.07 -8.02
C PHE A 282 0.79 7.09 -9.13
N ASP A 283 -0.32 6.38 -9.00
CA ASP A 283 -0.77 5.40 -10.00
C ASP A 283 -1.50 6.05 -11.19
N SER A 284 -1.85 7.32 -11.09
CA SER A 284 -2.53 8.05 -12.16
C SER A 284 -1.63 9.00 -12.92
N MET A 285 -0.52 9.46 -12.34
CA MET A 285 0.33 10.53 -12.85
C MET A 285 1.81 10.21 -12.63
N ASP A 286 2.67 10.83 -13.42
CA ASP A 286 4.13 10.76 -13.23
C ASP A 286 4.57 11.79 -12.19
N VAL A 287 4.34 11.46 -10.93
CA VAL A 287 4.67 12.25 -9.74
C VAL A 287 5.41 11.35 -8.77
N ASN A 288 6.53 11.79 -8.23
CA ASN A 288 7.35 11.03 -7.28
C ASN A 288 7.17 11.48 -5.83
N LYS A 289 6.59 12.67 -5.62
CA LYS A 289 6.40 13.24 -4.29
C LYS A 289 5.09 14.01 -4.21
N VAL A 290 4.32 13.79 -3.15
CA VAL A 290 3.12 14.57 -2.82
C VAL A 290 3.31 15.24 -1.47
N ILE A 291 3.15 16.55 -1.42
CA ILE A 291 3.19 17.38 -0.23
C ILE A 291 1.76 17.84 0.09
N PHE A 292 1.35 17.64 1.33
CA PHE A 292 0.05 18.08 1.81
C PHE A 292 0.21 19.24 2.79
N GLU A 293 -0.53 20.32 2.54
CA GLU A 293 -0.49 21.54 3.34
C GLU A 293 -1.87 21.93 3.86
N VAL A 294 -1.90 22.51 5.05
CA VAL A 294 -3.05 23.21 5.63
C VAL A 294 -2.55 24.56 6.14
N ASP A 295 -3.18 25.65 5.71
CA ASP A 295 -2.78 27.03 6.08
C ASP A 295 -1.29 27.31 5.90
N SER A 296 -0.70 26.83 4.79
CA SER A 296 0.72 26.94 4.45
C SER A 296 1.66 26.17 5.38
N ASN A 297 1.16 25.29 6.23
CA ASN A 297 1.97 24.36 7.02
C ASN A 297 1.94 22.98 6.40
N ILE A 298 3.10 22.37 6.21
CA ILE A 298 3.21 20.99 5.74
C ILE A 298 2.69 20.06 6.85
N VAL A 299 1.67 19.28 6.53
CA VAL A 299 1.05 18.30 7.46
C VAL A 299 1.43 16.86 7.13
N ALA A 300 1.79 16.58 5.88
CA ALA A 300 2.30 15.27 5.46
C ALA A 300 3.13 15.37 4.19
N VAL A 301 4.03 14.41 4.00
CA VAL A 301 4.80 14.19 2.77
C VAL A 301 4.76 12.71 2.46
N LYS A 302 4.42 12.37 1.22
CA LYS A 302 4.44 10.99 0.71
C LYS A 302 5.39 10.91 -0.48
N LEU A 303 6.15 9.82 -0.54
CA LEU A 303 7.05 9.51 -1.65
C LEU A 303 6.50 8.29 -2.39
N ARG A 304 6.73 8.22 -3.71
CA ARG A 304 6.50 7.01 -4.48
C ARG A 304 7.57 5.98 -4.05
N ASN A 305 7.14 4.81 -3.65
CA ASN A 305 8.03 3.68 -3.32
C ASN A 305 8.60 3.03 -4.58
#